data_200a20ef1eaea797f7847e64f94dae2a
#
_entry.id   200a20ef1eaea797f7847e64f94dae2a
#
_cell.length_a   1.000
_cell.length_b   1.000
_cell.length_c   1.000
_cell.angle_alpha   90.00
_cell.angle_beta   90.00
_cell.angle_gamma   90.00
#
_symmetry.space_group_name_H-M   'P 1'
#
loop_
_entity.id
_entity.type
_entity.pdbx_description
1 polymer ?
#
loop_
_entity_poly.entity_id
_entity_poly.type
_entity_poly.pdbx_seq_one_letter_code
_entity_poly.pdbx_strand_id
1 'polypeptide(L)'
;MTTETEYTEKQRALAAMLECDPEEIGESSYDECLLEYGKHEYLVCTEDEADQKWEEQLDSYLEECVYPELPDNMKVYFDAIAWKRDARMDGRGHSISGYDGNETDAIDPVSKESFVVFRMN
;
A
#
# COMPACT_ATOMS: atom_id res chain seq x y z
N MET A 1 4.95 20.81 25.77
CA MET A 1 5.19 19.66 24.89
C MET A 1 3.97 19.40 24.03
N THR A 2 4.17 19.14 22.78
CA THR A 2 3.09 18.87 21.88
C THR A 2 3.01 17.36 21.61
N THR A 3 1.79 16.84 21.52
CA THR A 3 1.56 15.43 21.26
C THR A 3 1.94 15.03 19.84
N GLU A 4 2.11 15.99 18.93
CA GLU A 4 2.49 15.71 17.55
C GLU A 4 3.84 14.99 17.41
N THR A 5 4.76 15.20 18.38
CA THR A 5 6.07 14.55 18.35
C THR A 5 6.01 13.07 18.76
N GLU A 6 4.91 12.63 19.36
CA GLU A 6 4.74 11.26 19.81
C GLU A 6 4.23 10.33 18.70
N TYR A 7 3.78 10.87 17.60
CA TYR A 7 3.18 10.12 16.50
C TYR A 7 3.97 10.32 15.20
N THR A 8 3.95 9.29 14.37
CA THR A 8 4.60 9.38 13.06
C THR A 8 3.78 10.23 12.11
N GLU A 9 4.43 10.71 11.05
CA GLU A 9 3.73 11.46 10.01
C GLU A 9 2.60 10.64 9.39
N LYS A 10 2.83 9.34 9.22
CA LYS A 10 1.82 8.42 8.65
C LYS A 10 0.62 8.29 9.57
N GLN A 11 0.83 8.19 10.89
CA GLN A 11 -0.26 8.14 11.86
C GLN A 11 -1.10 9.43 11.81
N ARG A 12 -0.45 10.58 11.77
CA ARG A 12 -1.15 11.86 11.71
C ARG A 12 -1.92 12.02 10.40
N ALA A 13 -1.34 11.61 9.28
CA ALA A 13 -2.00 11.68 7.98
C ALA A 13 -3.24 10.80 7.93
N LEU A 14 -3.12 9.55 8.41
CA LEU A 14 -4.27 8.64 8.46
C LEU A 14 -5.36 9.16 9.39
N ALA A 15 -4.98 9.66 10.54
CA ALA A 15 -5.95 10.21 11.51
C ALA A 15 -6.71 11.39 10.90
N ALA A 16 -6.02 12.26 10.18
CA ALA A 16 -6.65 13.40 9.50
C ALA A 16 -7.64 12.93 8.42
N MET A 17 -7.26 11.89 7.66
CA MET A 17 -8.13 11.32 6.64
C MET A 17 -9.39 10.70 7.24
N LEU A 18 -9.24 9.99 8.36
CA LEU A 18 -10.34 9.31 9.05
C LEU A 18 -11.11 10.23 10.01
N GLU A 19 -10.66 11.47 10.17
CA GLU A 19 -11.26 12.44 11.08
C GLU A 19 -11.29 11.96 12.53
N CYS A 20 -10.16 11.36 12.98
CA CYS A 20 -9.97 10.88 14.34
C CYS A 20 -8.66 11.39 14.92
N ASP A 21 -8.40 11.08 16.20
CA ASP A 21 -7.16 11.47 16.86
C ASP A 21 -6.04 10.48 16.52
N PRO A 22 -4.78 10.95 16.38
CA PRO A 22 -3.65 10.05 16.11
C PRO A 22 -3.47 8.97 17.18
N GLU A 23 -3.88 9.22 18.42
CA GLU A 23 -3.78 8.22 19.48
C GLU A 23 -4.65 6.99 19.25
N GLU A 24 -5.65 7.11 18.38
CA GLU A 24 -6.54 6.00 18.01
C GLU A 24 -5.94 5.09 16.94
N ILE A 25 -4.83 5.52 16.33
CA ILE A 25 -4.15 4.76 15.28
C ILE A 25 -3.07 3.88 15.88
N GLY A 26 -3.21 2.57 15.69
CA GLY A 26 -2.21 1.59 16.13
C GLY A 26 -1.18 1.31 15.04
N GLU A 27 0.02 0.90 15.46
CA GLU A 27 1.08 0.50 14.53
C GLU A 27 1.16 -1.02 14.48
N SER A 28 1.43 -1.56 13.28
CA SER A 28 1.70 -2.98 13.10
C SER A 28 3.17 -3.27 13.40
N SER A 29 3.44 -4.43 14.01
CA SER A 29 4.81 -4.90 14.21
C SER A 29 5.42 -5.50 12.95
N TYR A 30 4.62 -5.71 11.91
CA TYR A 30 5.09 -6.35 10.67
C TYR A 30 5.63 -5.36 9.64
N ASP A 31 5.06 -4.18 9.58
CA ASP A 31 5.41 -3.19 8.57
C ASP A 31 5.13 -1.80 9.12
N GLU A 32 6.10 -0.89 9.03
CA GLU A 32 5.93 0.48 9.49
C GLU A 32 4.89 1.26 8.69
N CYS A 33 4.56 0.79 7.48
CA CYS A 33 3.53 1.40 6.65
C CYS A 33 2.13 0.90 7.01
N LEU A 34 2.01 -0.21 7.72
CA LEU A 34 0.73 -0.81 8.07
C LEU A 34 0.23 -0.29 9.41
N LEU A 35 -0.90 0.39 9.38
CA LEU A 35 -1.52 1.00 10.55
C LEU A 35 -2.92 0.42 10.76
N GLU A 36 -3.37 0.47 12.01
CA GLU A 36 -4.67 -0.08 12.40
C GLU A 36 -5.57 1.00 12.99
N TYR A 37 -6.84 0.97 12.62
CA TYR A 37 -7.86 1.79 13.23
C TYR A 37 -9.11 0.95 13.46
N GLY A 38 -9.43 0.71 14.73
CA GLY A 38 -10.51 -0.19 15.09
C GLY A 38 -10.21 -1.61 14.60
N LYS A 39 -11.07 -2.15 13.75
CA LYS A 39 -10.93 -3.48 13.17
C LYS A 39 -10.35 -3.46 11.76
N HIS A 40 -9.98 -2.28 11.28
CA HIS A 40 -9.53 -2.11 9.91
C HIS A 40 -8.02 -1.85 9.85
N GLU A 41 -7.41 -2.34 8.79
CA GLU A 41 -5.99 -2.12 8.53
C GLU A 41 -5.83 -1.21 7.31
N TYR A 42 -4.88 -0.29 7.40
CA TYR A 42 -4.58 0.67 6.34
C TYR A 42 -3.09 0.66 6.07
N LEU A 43 -2.73 0.61 4.79
CA LEU A 43 -1.35 0.75 4.36
C LEU A 43 -1.14 2.21 3.97
N VAL A 44 -0.27 2.92 4.70
CA VAL A 44 0.02 4.33 4.48
C VAL A 44 1.44 4.47 3.98
N CYS A 45 1.61 4.97 2.76
CA CYS A 45 2.89 5.00 2.06
C CYS A 45 3.15 6.36 1.44
N THR A 46 4.43 6.70 1.29
CA THR A 46 4.80 7.76 0.35
C THR A 46 4.58 7.25 -1.08
N GLU A 47 4.64 8.13 -2.07
CA GLU A 47 4.50 7.72 -3.48
C GLU A 47 5.55 6.66 -3.85
N ASP A 48 6.80 6.88 -3.46
CA ASP A 48 7.89 5.93 -3.75
C ASP A 48 7.67 4.59 -3.06
N GLU A 49 7.26 4.61 -1.80
CA GLU A 49 6.94 3.37 -1.07
C GLU A 49 5.79 2.60 -1.70
N ALA A 50 4.76 3.32 -2.15
CA ALA A 50 3.62 2.71 -2.80
C ALA A 50 4.02 2.06 -4.12
N ASP A 51 4.84 2.72 -4.92
CA ASP A 51 5.33 2.17 -6.18
C ASP A 51 6.21 0.94 -5.95
N GLN A 52 7.05 0.96 -4.92
CA GLN A 52 7.88 -0.19 -4.57
C GLN A 52 7.03 -1.38 -4.13
N LYS A 53 6.03 -1.15 -3.30
CA LYS A 53 5.11 -2.21 -2.86
C LYS A 53 4.32 -2.77 -4.04
N TRP A 54 3.96 -1.94 -4.97
CA TRP A 54 3.28 -2.37 -6.19
C TRP A 54 4.15 -3.31 -7.01
N GLU A 55 5.42 -2.95 -7.21
CA GLU A 55 6.36 -3.78 -7.94
C GLU A 55 6.56 -5.13 -7.24
N GLU A 56 6.73 -5.12 -5.92
CA GLU A 56 6.86 -6.35 -5.13
C GLU A 56 5.61 -7.23 -5.24
N GLN A 57 4.43 -6.62 -5.22
CA GLN A 57 3.17 -7.36 -5.34
C GLN A 57 3.04 -8.02 -6.72
N LEU A 58 3.42 -7.30 -7.77
CA LEU A 58 3.39 -7.85 -9.13
C LEU A 58 4.39 -9.00 -9.29
N ASP A 59 5.60 -8.85 -8.73
CA ASP A 59 6.61 -9.91 -8.76
C ASP A 59 6.14 -11.15 -8.00
N SER A 60 5.55 -10.97 -6.82
CA SER A 60 5.02 -12.09 -6.04
C SER A 60 3.91 -12.81 -6.79
N TYR A 61 3.03 -12.08 -7.44
CA TYR A 61 1.95 -12.68 -8.22
C TYR A 61 2.50 -13.50 -9.38
N LEU A 62 3.53 -12.98 -10.08
CA LEU A 62 4.16 -13.72 -11.16
C LEU A 62 4.76 -15.03 -10.65
N GLU A 63 5.49 -14.99 -9.54
CA GLU A 63 6.17 -16.16 -9.00
C GLU A 63 5.20 -17.19 -8.44
N GLU A 64 4.13 -16.76 -7.79
CA GLU A 64 3.21 -17.65 -7.09
C GLU A 64 2.04 -18.14 -7.94
N CYS A 65 1.58 -17.31 -8.89
CA CYS A 65 0.36 -17.60 -9.62
C CYS A 65 0.56 -17.80 -11.12
N VAL A 66 1.48 -17.07 -11.74
CA VAL A 66 1.64 -17.09 -13.19
C VAL A 66 2.66 -18.15 -13.64
N TYR A 67 3.88 -18.06 -13.13
CA TYR A 67 4.93 -18.98 -13.53
C TYR A 67 4.63 -20.46 -13.25
N PRO A 68 4.06 -20.83 -12.09
CA PRO A 68 3.76 -22.24 -11.83
C PRO A 68 2.76 -22.85 -12.79
N GLU A 69 1.88 -22.04 -13.38
CA GLU A 69 0.86 -22.50 -14.32
C GLU A 69 1.35 -22.55 -15.76
N LEU A 70 2.52 -21.94 -16.05
CA LEU A 70 3.08 -21.97 -17.39
C LEU A 70 3.83 -23.29 -17.63
N PRO A 71 3.58 -23.96 -18.78
CA PRO A 71 4.42 -25.08 -19.19
C PRO A 71 5.87 -24.64 -19.35
N ASP A 72 6.82 -25.53 -19.07
CA ASP A 72 8.24 -25.18 -19.12
C ASP A 72 8.67 -24.65 -20.49
N ASN A 73 8.11 -25.19 -21.57
CA ASN A 73 8.41 -24.75 -22.93
C ASN A 73 7.82 -23.38 -23.27
N MET A 74 6.88 -22.89 -22.45
CA MET A 74 6.26 -21.58 -22.66
C MET A 74 6.89 -20.48 -21.81
N LYS A 75 7.62 -20.84 -20.75
CA LYS A 75 8.22 -19.85 -19.84
C LYS A 75 9.23 -18.96 -20.55
N VAL A 76 9.96 -19.48 -21.52
CA VAL A 76 10.97 -18.71 -22.26
C VAL A 76 10.32 -17.64 -23.17
N TYR A 77 9.06 -17.80 -23.49
CA TYR A 77 8.32 -16.85 -24.33
C TYR A 77 7.49 -15.87 -23.54
N PHE A 78 7.40 -16.05 -22.21
CA PHE A 78 6.58 -15.18 -21.38
C PHE A 78 7.27 -13.83 -21.19
N ASP A 79 6.53 -12.77 -21.56
CA ASP A 79 7.04 -11.41 -21.44
C ASP A 79 6.52 -10.77 -20.15
N ALA A 80 7.34 -10.85 -19.09
CA ALA A 80 7.00 -10.30 -17.78
C ALA A 80 6.87 -8.78 -17.80
N ILE A 81 7.64 -8.11 -18.67
CA ILE A 81 7.58 -6.65 -18.80
C ILE A 81 6.22 -6.22 -19.36
N ALA A 82 5.78 -6.90 -20.41
CA ALA A 82 4.47 -6.62 -21.04
C ALA A 82 3.33 -6.94 -20.08
N TRP A 83 3.43 -8.07 -19.34
CA TRP A 83 2.43 -8.45 -18.35
C TRP A 83 2.30 -7.39 -17.25
N LYS A 84 3.43 -6.92 -16.71
CA LYS A 84 3.43 -5.90 -15.68
C LYS A 84 2.85 -4.58 -16.19
N ARG A 85 3.18 -4.23 -17.42
CA ARG A 85 2.63 -3.01 -18.05
C ARG A 85 1.11 -3.08 -18.13
N ASP A 86 0.56 -4.21 -18.55
CA ASP A 86 -0.88 -4.41 -18.64
C ASP A 86 -1.52 -4.40 -17.24
N ALA A 87 -0.88 -5.04 -16.27
CA ALA A 87 -1.36 -5.05 -14.88
C ALA A 87 -1.40 -3.64 -14.28
N ARG A 88 -0.42 -2.79 -14.63
CA ARG A 88 -0.37 -1.41 -14.15
C ARG A 88 -1.49 -0.53 -14.70
N MET A 89 -2.13 -0.92 -15.78
CA MET A 89 -3.25 -0.17 -16.35
C MET A 89 -4.46 -0.18 -15.42
N ASP A 90 -4.59 -1.19 -14.55
CA ASP A 90 -5.66 -1.26 -13.56
C ASP A 90 -5.40 -0.37 -12.33
N GLY A 91 -4.19 0.16 -12.19
CA GLY A 91 -3.81 1.02 -11.08
C GLY A 91 -3.26 0.24 -9.88
N ARG A 92 -2.42 0.90 -9.09
CA ARG A 92 -1.76 0.24 -7.96
C ARG A 92 -2.72 -0.11 -6.83
N GLY A 93 -3.80 0.65 -6.67
CA GLY A 93 -4.84 0.33 -5.69
C GLY A 93 -5.44 -1.04 -5.93
N HIS A 94 -5.67 -1.39 -7.20
CA HIS A 94 -6.20 -2.69 -7.59
C HIS A 94 -5.29 -3.84 -7.13
N SER A 95 -3.97 -3.64 -7.20
CA SER A 95 -2.99 -4.66 -6.80
C SER A 95 -2.75 -4.70 -5.29
N ILE A 96 -2.78 -3.56 -4.62
CA ILE A 96 -2.36 -3.42 -3.22
C ILE A 96 -3.53 -3.48 -2.25
N SER A 97 -4.62 -2.75 -2.52
CA SER A 97 -5.75 -2.70 -1.60
C SER A 97 -6.52 -4.02 -1.61
N GLY A 98 -6.64 -4.64 -0.43
CA GLY A 98 -7.40 -5.87 -0.27
C GLY A 98 -8.89 -5.64 -0.07
N TYR A 99 -9.33 -4.41 0.07
CA TYR A 99 -10.73 -4.09 0.38
C TYR A 99 -11.51 -3.62 -0.85
N ASP A 100 -11.09 -2.52 -1.46
CA ASP A 100 -11.88 -1.88 -2.53
C ASP A 100 -11.11 -1.65 -3.82
N GLY A 101 -9.82 -1.97 -3.85
CA GLY A 101 -9.00 -1.76 -5.04
C GLY A 101 -8.65 -0.32 -5.32
N ASN A 102 -8.87 0.58 -4.37
CA ASN A 102 -8.67 2.01 -4.53
C ASN A 102 -7.52 2.53 -3.67
N GLU A 103 -7.04 3.71 -4.02
CA GLU A 103 -6.09 4.45 -3.21
C GLU A 103 -6.69 5.82 -2.87
N THR A 104 -6.32 6.34 -1.69
CA THR A 104 -6.79 7.63 -1.20
C THR A 104 -5.60 8.46 -0.77
N ASP A 105 -5.63 9.75 -1.03
CA ASP A 105 -4.59 10.67 -0.58
C ASP A 105 -4.84 11.12 0.85
N ALA A 106 -3.75 11.22 1.63
CA ALA A 106 -3.81 11.75 2.99
C ALA A 106 -2.63 12.69 3.20
N ILE A 107 -2.83 13.73 4.00
CA ILE A 107 -1.81 14.74 4.27
C ILE A 107 -1.61 14.87 5.77
N ASP A 108 -0.35 14.82 6.21
CA ASP A 108 -0.01 15.10 7.60
C ASP A 108 -0.25 16.59 7.85
N PRO A 109 -1.14 16.96 8.78
CA PRO A 109 -1.45 18.36 9.04
C PRO A 109 -0.29 19.15 9.65
N VAL A 110 0.71 18.46 10.21
CA VAL A 110 1.86 19.10 10.82
C VAL A 110 2.97 19.36 9.79
N SER A 111 3.46 18.30 9.15
CA SER A 111 4.57 18.40 8.19
C SER A 111 4.13 18.79 6.79
N LYS A 112 2.87 18.63 6.47
CA LYS A 112 2.28 18.85 5.13
C LYS A 112 2.75 17.81 4.10
N GLU A 113 3.37 16.73 4.56
CA GLU A 113 3.73 15.61 3.69
C GLU A 113 2.49 14.86 3.22
N SER A 114 2.54 14.44 1.96
CA SER A 114 1.46 13.73 1.32
C SER A 114 1.73 12.22 1.31
N PHE A 115 0.69 11.43 1.57
CA PHE A 115 0.78 9.98 1.59
C PHE A 115 -0.36 9.36 0.80
N VAL A 116 -0.16 8.12 0.39
CA VAL A 116 -1.18 7.31 -0.28
C VAL A 116 -1.64 6.24 0.70
N VAL A 117 -2.96 6.09 0.82
CA VAL A 117 -3.57 5.15 1.78
C VAL A 117 -4.34 4.08 1.02
N PHE A 118 -4.08 2.82 1.38
CA PHE A 118 -4.80 1.68 0.85
C PHE A 118 -5.50 0.96 2.00
N ARG A 119 -6.80 0.79 1.90
CA ARG A 119 -7.53 0.01 2.91
C ARG A 119 -7.35 -1.47 2.60
N MET A 120 -6.91 -2.23 3.62
CA MET A 120 -6.53 -3.62 3.42
C MET A 120 -7.64 -4.62 3.75
N ASN A 121 -8.64 -4.21 4.55
CA ASN A 121 -9.75 -5.11 4.90
C ASN A 121 -11.06 -4.39 5.18
#